data_fb25d19e234b1f546c9d1594b8b6a0cf
#
_entry.id   fb25d19e234b1f546c9d1594b8b6a0cf
#
_cell.length_a   1.000
_cell.length_b   1.000
_cell.length_c   1.000
_cell.angle_alpha   90.00
_cell.angle_beta   90.00
_cell.angle_gamma   90.00
#
_symmetry.space_group_name_H-M   'P 1'
#
loop_
_entity.id
_entity.type
_entity.pdbx_description
1 polymer ?
#
loop_
_entity_poly.entity_id
_entity_poly.type
_entity_poly.pdbx_seq_one_letter_code
_entity_poly.pdbx_strand_id
1 'polypeptide(L)'
;MTPAASFGVLDPAAGTVLGEIDTAGCVLVIPSGRYRVSSLCESGRLLSVTLDAQGHETARAMSEPFFNADADPVFVQGIPTRNGYVFLSFLGEVHDIDFSAEQPSFAAPWSLVSAAQKGHWRPGAYQVGAIHKELGRLYVPMHEGGEGTHKDGGTEIWVYDLATHKQLARWPVKSHGLSKVVALQVSQDPAPLLFAATETAQLATFDALSGQLRHVETHVAQTPWMLLNP
;
A
#
# COMPACT_ATOMS: atom_id res chain seq x y z
N MET A 1 -8.10 9.32 -14.59
CA MET A 1 -8.51 7.92 -14.89
C MET A 1 -9.29 7.93 -16.20
N THR A 2 -9.25 6.86 -16.99
CA THR A 2 -9.99 6.79 -18.24
C THR A 2 -11.49 6.60 -17.94
N PRO A 3 -12.40 7.26 -18.68
CA PRO A 3 -13.84 7.09 -18.50
C PRO A 3 -14.31 5.64 -18.70
N ALA A 4 -13.62 4.89 -19.55
CA ALA A 4 -13.90 3.48 -19.82
C ALA A 4 -12.82 2.63 -19.12
N ALA A 5 -13.15 2.05 -17.98
CA ALA A 5 -12.34 1.09 -17.25
C ALA A 5 -13.17 -0.15 -16.95
N SER A 6 -12.57 -1.31 -17.04
CA SER A 6 -13.20 -2.60 -16.76
C SER A 6 -12.17 -3.59 -16.21
N PHE A 7 -12.60 -4.69 -15.64
CA PHE A 7 -11.77 -5.85 -15.37
C PHE A 7 -12.39 -7.13 -15.92
N GLY A 8 -11.54 -8.02 -16.43
CA GLY A 8 -11.95 -9.33 -16.93
C GLY A 8 -12.02 -10.35 -15.80
N VAL A 9 -13.01 -11.24 -15.87
CA VAL A 9 -13.14 -12.42 -14.99
C VAL A 9 -12.70 -13.64 -15.79
N LEU A 10 -11.74 -14.39 -15.25
CA LEU A 10 -11.12 -15.53 -15.92
C LEU A 10 -11.36 -16.81 -15.11
N ASP A 11 -11.59 -17.92 -15.82
CA ASP A 11 -11.45 -19.25 -15.25
C ASP A 11 -10.05 -19.78 -15.61
N PRO A 12 -9.11 -19.82 -14.64
CA PRO A 12 -7.75 -20.27 -14.93
C PRO A 12 -7.65 -21.79 -15.21
N ALA A 13 -8.62 -22.57 -14.72
CA ALA A 13 -8.63 -24.01 -14.95
C ALA A 13 -9.09 -24.36 -16.38
N ALA A 14 -10.11 -23.65 -16.87
CA ALA A 14 -10.61 -23.80 -18.23
C ALA A 14 -9.82 -22.95 -19.26
N GLY A 15 -9.05 -21.96 -18.80
CA GLY A 15 -8.36 -21.00 -19.66
C GLY A 15 -9.32 -20.09 -20.44
N THR A 16 -10.49 -19.81 -19.92
CA THR A 16 -11.54 -19.05 -20.59
C THR A 16 -11.87 -17.73 -19.89
N VAL A 17 -12.27 -16.72 -20.67
CA VAL A 17 -12.86 -15.48 -20.16
C VAL A 17 -14.33 -15.74 -19.86
N LEU A 18 -14.74 -15.50 -18.60
CA LEU A 18 -16.13 -15.66 -18.15
C LEU A 18 -16.95 -14.40 -18.41
N GLY A 19 -16.31 -13.22 -18.31
CA GLY A 19 -16.99 -11.96 -18.51
C GLY A 19 -16.09 -10.75 -18.30
N GLU A 20 -16.68 -9.59 -18.50
CA GLU A 20 -16.08 -8.28 -18.27
C GLU A 20 -17.00 -7.44 -17.38
N ILE A 21 -16.45 -6.78 -16.38
CA ILE A 21 -17.15 -5.94 -15.42
C ILE A 21 -16.73 -4.50 -15.64
N ASP A 22 -17.67 -3.65 -15.99
CA ASP A 22 -17.44 -2.22 -16.19
C ASP A 22 -17.22 -1.51 -14.84
N THR A 23 -16.14 -0.71 -14.76
CA THR A 23 -15.76 0.06 -13.58
C THR A 23 -15.41 1.50 -13.94
N ALA A 24 -16.20 2.12 -14.82
CA ALA A 24 -15.98 3.47 -15.31
C ALA A 24 -15.59 4.46 -14.19
N GLY A 25 -14.46 5.18 -14.37
CA GLY A 25 -13.92 6.12 -13.40
C GLY A 25 -13.25 5.51 -12.18
N CYS A 26 -13.11 4.16 -12.13
CA CYS A 26 -12.43 3.44 -11.05
C CYS A 26 -11.31 2.56 -11.59
N VAL A 27 -10.28 2.31 -10.79
CA VAL A 27 -9.10 1.53 -11.16
C VAL A 27 -8.75 0.53 -10.08
N LEU A 28 -7.91 -0.44 -10.43
CA LEU A 28 -7.45 -1.55 -9.61
C LEU A 28 -8.53 -2.63 -9.40
N VAL A 29 -8.03 -3.81 -9.04
CA VAL A 29 -8.83 -4.93 -8.58
C VAL A 29 -8.28 -5.34 -7.22
N ILE A 30 -8.96 -4.94 -6.16
CA ILE A 30 -8.58 -5.15 -4.78
C ILE A 30 -9.43 -6.29 -4.22
N PRO A 31 -8.85 -7.44 -3.85
CA PRO A 31 -9.59 -8.50 -3.18
C PRO A 31 -10.23 -7.97 -1.88
N SER A 32 -11.54 -8.01 -1.78
CA SER A 32 -12.29 -7.44 -0.64
C SER A 32 -13.25 -8.44 0.01
N GLY A 33 -13.14 -9.72 -0.35
CA GLY A 33 -13.92 -10.82 0.20
C GLY A 33 -13.99 -11.99 -0.76
N ARG A 34 -14.63 -13.06 -0.33
CA ARG A 34 -14.91 -14.18 -1.23
C ARG A 34 -15.88 -13.72 -2.31
N TYR A 35 -15.50 -13.82 -3.57
CA TYR A 35 -16.27 -13.34 -4.72
C TYR A 35 -16.55 -11.82 -4.71
N ARG A 36 -15.84 -11.03 -3.90
CA ARG A 36 -15.96 -9.58 -3.89
C ARG A 36 -14.62 -8.93 -4.22
N VAL A 37 -14.67 -7.97 -5.12
CA VAL A 37 -13.55 -7.12 -5.49
C VAL A 37 -13.95 -5.65 -5.32
N SER A 38 -12.96 -4.82 -5.04
CA SER A 38 -13.17 -3.38 -4.93
C SER A 38 -12.21 -2.62 -5.82
N SER A 39 -12.57 -1.40 -6.19
CA SER A 39 -11.77 -0.50 -7.03
C SER A 39 -11.78 0.90 -6.45
N LEU A 40 -10.64 1.61 -6.56
CA LEU A 40 -10.55 3.01 -6.18
C LEU A 40 -11.09 3.89 -7.30
N CYS A 41 -11.94 4.86 -6.97
CA CYS A 41 -12.55 5.77 -7.92
C CYS A 41 -11.97 7.18 -7.81
N GLU A 42 -11.92 7.92 -8.92
CA GLU A 42 -11.47 9.32 -8.95
C GLU A 42 -12.32 10.26 -8.07
N SER A 43 -13.58 9.85 -7.78
CA SER A 43 -14.45 10.54 -6.83
C SER A 43 -14.05 10.41 -5.36
N GLY A 44 -12.92 9.75 -5.05
CA GLY A 44 -12.49 9.46 -3.69
C GLY A 44 -13.26 8.34 -3.00
N ARG A 45 -14.04 7.57 -3.75
CA ARG A 45 -14.92 6.49 -3.28
C ARG A 45 -14.32 5.12 -3.59
N LEU A 46 -14.86 4.10 -2.96
CA LEU A 46 -14.57 2.70 -3.25
C LEU A 46 -15.80 2.07 -3.92
N LEU A 47 -15.61 1.55 -5.12
CA LEU A 47 -16.58 0.68 -5.78
C LEU A 47 -16.35 -0.75 -5.30
N SER A 48 -17.38 -1.43 -4.82
CA SER A 48 -17.37 -2.86 -4.50
C SER A 48 -18.30 -3.62 -5.43
N VAL A 49 -17.80 -4.70 -6.03
CA VAL A 49 -18.57 -5.59 -6.92
C VAL A 49 -18.53 -6.99 -6.34
N THR A 50 -19.71 -7.60 -6.19
CA THR A 50 -19.85 -8.99 -5.77
C THR A 50 -20.20 -9.84 -6.98
N LEU A 51 -19.52 -10.97 -7.11
CA LEU A 51 -19.72 -11.94 -8.19
C LEU A 51 -20.35 -13.23 -7.64
N ASP A 52 -20.98 -14.00 -8.52
CA ASP A 52 -21.35 -15.39 -8.24
C ASP A 52 -20.17 -16.35 -8.51
N ALA A 53 -20.38 -17.64 -8.29
CA ALA A 53 -19.37 -18.67 -8.55
C ALA A 53 -19.06 -18.86 -10.06
N GLN A 54 -19.88 -18.33 -10.94
CA GLN A 54 -19.72 -18.35 -12.38
C GLN A 54 -19.07 -17.06 -12.91
N GLY A 55 -18.76 -16.09 -12.01
CA GLY A 55 -18.09 -14.83 -12.36
C GLY A 55 -19.03 -13.72 -12.83
N HIS A 56 -20.35 -13.88 -12.71
CA HIS A 56 -21.31 -12.83 -13.05
C HIS A 56 -21.49 -11.86 -11.88
N GLU A 57 -21.63 -10.58 -12.21
CA GLU A 57 -21.97 -9.57 -11.20
C GLU A 57 -23.36 -9.82 -10.61
N THR A 58 -23.44 -9.87 -9.27
CA THR A 58 -24.69 -10.05 -8.52
C THR A 58 -25.07 -8.83 -7.70
N ALA A 59 -24.09 -8.01 -7.31
CA ALA A 59 -24.31 -6.80 -6.56
C ALA A 59 -23.19 -5.78 -6.81
N ARG A 60 -23.55 -4.51 -6.67
CA ARG A 60 -22.64 -3.36 -6.79
C ARG A 60 -22.96 -2.34 -5.71
N ALA A 61 -21.94 -1.80 -5.06
CA ALA A 61 -22.08 -0.76 -4.06
C ALA A 61 -20.96 0.29 -4.18
N MET A 62 -21.27 1.53 -3.88
CA MET A 62 -20.32 2.65 -3.85
C MET A 62 -20.27 3.19 -2.43
N SER A 63 -19.07 3.34 -1.87
CA SER A 63 -18.87 3.92 -0.52
C SER A 63 -19.14 5.44 -0.53
N GLU A 64 -19.17 6.05 0.66
CA GLU A 64 -18.92 7.49 0.78
C GLU A 64 -17.46 7.81 0.40
N PRO A 65 -17.15 9.05 0.00
CA PRO A 65 -15.77 9.48 -0.23
C PRO A 65 -14.94 9.34 1.04
N PHE A 66 -13.75 8.74 0.94
CA PHE A 66 -12.83 8.58 2.06
C PHE A 66 -11.47 9.28 1.84
N PHE A 67 -11.20 9.74 0.63
CA PHE A 67 -10.06 10.59 0.30
C PHE A 67 -10.45 11.62 -0.75
N ASN A 68 -9.59 12.63 -0.96
CA ASN A 68 -9.76 13.64 -2.01
C ASN A 68 -8.69 13.47 -3.08
N ALA A 69 -9.08 12.96 -4.26
CA ALA A 69 -8.14 12.64 -5.33
C ALA A 69 -7.42 13.87 -5.93
N ASP A 70 -8.02 15.06 -5.82
CA ASP A 70 -7.44 16.30 -6.34
C ASP A 70 -6.48 16.96 -5.32
N ALA A 71 -6.87 16.97 -4.03
CA ALA A 71 -6.11 17.66 -2.99
C ALA A 71 -5.02 16.77 -2.35
N ASP A 72 -5.31 15.49 -2.15
CA ASP A 72 -4.38 14.52 -1.54
C ASP A 72 -4.68 13.10 -2.04
N PRO A 73 -4.23 12.76 -3.27
CA PRO A 73 -4.45 11.44 -3.83
C PRO A 73 -3.76 10.34 -3.03
N VAL A 74 -4.36 9.17 -3.02
CA VAL A 74 -3.76 7.97 -2.40
C VAL A 74 -2.85 7.24 -3.40
N PHE A 75 -1.82 6.58 -2.87
CA PHE A 75 -1.04 5.62 -3.66
C PHE A 75 -1.92 4.47 -4.10
N VAL A 76 -1.74 4.03 -5.33
CA VAL A 76 -2.55 2.94 -5.91
C VAL A 76 -2.31 1.57 -5.26
N GLN A 77 -1.23 1.40 -4.55
CA GLN A 77 -0.91 0.16 -3.85
C GLN A 77 -1.45 0.18 -2.43
N GLY A 78 -2.53 -0.54 -2.21
CA GLY A 78 -3.00 -0.85 -0.85
C GLY A 78 -2.05 -1.81 -0.15
N ILE A 79 -1.72 -1.53 1.10
CA ILE A 79 -0.89 -2.37 1.96
C ILE A 79 -1.82 -3.32 2.72
N PRO A 80 -1.73 -4.65 2.52
CA PRO A 80 -2.67 -5.59 3.12
C PRO A 80 -2.51 -5.67 4.63
N THR A 81 -3.64 -5.55 5.34
CA THR A 81 -3.78 -5.79 6.77
C THR A 81 -4.33 -7.21 7.03
N ARG A 82 -4.75 -7.51 8.25
CA ARG A 82 -5.42 -8.78 8.58
C ARG A 82 -6.77 -8.91 7.88
N ASN A 83 -7.55 -7.83 7.85
CA ASN A 83 -8.94 -7.85 7.41
C ASN A 83 -9.22 -6.91 6.21
N GLY A 84 -8.21 -6.27 5.66
CA GLY A 84 -8.40 -5.29 4.60
C GLY A 84 -7.11 -4.66 4.13
N TYR A 85 -7.10 -3.35 3.97
CA TYR A 85 -5.97 -2.62 3.42
C TYR A 85 -5.80 -1.25 4.06
N VAL A 86 -4.55 -0.84 4.21
CA VAL A 86 -4.18 0.56 4.46
C VAL A 86 -3.78 1.19 3.12
N PHE A 87 -4.34 2.36 2.82
CA PHE A 87 -3.89 3.24 1.75
C PHE A 87 -3.22 4.47 2.35
N LEU A 88 -2.08 4.85 1.79
CA LEU A 88 -1.38 6.07 2.15
C LEU A 88 -1.68 7.15 1.11
N SER A 89 -1.89 8.39 1.57
CA SER A 89 -1.98 9.53 0.67
C SER A 89 -0.60 10.13 0.39
N PHE A 90 -0.50 10.96 -0.64
CA PHE A 90 0.74 11.64 -1.01
C PHE A 90 1.23 12.62 0.06
N LEU A 91 0.33 13.17 0.88
CA LEU A 91 0.68 14.04 1.99
C LEU A 91 0.87 13.29 3.32
N GLY A 92 0.70 11.95 3.30
CA GLY A 92 0.97 11.09 4.46
C GLY A 92 -0.24 10.86 5.36
N GLU A 93 -1.47 10.97 4.87
CA GLU A 93 -2.63 10.45 5.58
C GLU A 93 -2.72 8.92 5.40
N VAL A 94 -3.18 8.25 6.44
CA VAL A 94 -3.38 6.81 6.50
C VAL A 94 -4.87 6.53 6.51
N HIS A 95 -5.34 5.81 5.51
CA HIS A 95 -6.74 5.39 5.34
C HIS A 95 -6.82 3.88 5.54
N ASP A 96 -7.41 3.43 6.65
CA ASP A 96 -7.59 2.01 6.97
C ASP A 96 -9.00 1.57 6.58
N ILE A 97 -9.09 0.52 5.76
CA ILE A 97 -10.33 -0.05 5.23
C ILE A 97 -10.42 -1.49 5.68
N ASP A 98 -11.45 -1.82 6.45
CA ASP A 98 -11.77 -3.19 6.88
C ASP A 98 -12.82 -3.80 5.94
N PHE A 99 -12.55 -5.00 5.46
CA PHE A 99 -13.42 -5.78 4.56
C PHE A 99 -14.04 -7.02 5.24
N SER A 100 -13.95 -7.12 6.55
CA SER A 100 -14.49 -8.29 7.30
C SER A 100 -16.01 -8.42 7.21
N ALA A 101 -16.72 -7.31 7.05
CA ALA A 101 -18.17 -7.28 6.85
C ALA A 101 -18.57 -7.27 5.36
N GLU A 102 -19.86 -7.39 5.09
CA GLU A 102 -20.41 -7.28 3.74
C GLU A 102 -20.16 -5.89 3.13
N GLN A 103 -20.34 -4.85 3.94
CA GLN A 103 -19.97 -3.48 3.55
C GLN A 103 -18.60 -3.12 4.15
N PRO A 104 -17.70 -2.50 3.36
CA PRO A 104 -16.43 -2.03 3.88
C PRO A 104 -16.64 -0.93 4.93
N SER A 105 -15.84 -0.96 5.98
CA SER A 105 -15.81 0.11 6.98
C SER A 105 -14.50 0.88 6.91
N PHE A 106 -14.56 2.18 7.20
CA PHE A 106 -13.45 3.12 7.09
C PHE A 106 -13.16 3.67 8.48
N ALA A 107 -11.93 3.49 8.95
CA ALA A 107 -11.48 4.15 10.17
C ALA A 107 -11.28 5.65 9.93
N ALA A 108 -11.31 6.45 11.00
CA ALA A 108 -10.94 7.85 10.90
C ALA A 108 -9.48 7.97 10.43
N PRO A 109 -9.19 8.78 9.39
CA PRO A 109 -7.83 8.92 8.88
C PRO A 109 -6.91 9.58 9.93
N TRP A 110 -5.63 9.22 9.89
CA TRP A 110 -4.61 9.83 10.74
C TRP A 110 -3.36 10.13 9.92
N SER A 111 -2.47 11.01 10.42
CA SER A 111 -1.32 11.48 9.68
C SER A 111 -0.01 10.84 10.17
N LEU A 112 0.83 10.41 9.20
CA LEU A 112 2.21 9.98 9.44
C LEU A 112 3.09 11.15 9.89
N VAL A 113 2.73 12.38 9.55
CA VAL A 113 3.55 13.56 9.80
C VAL A 113 2.90 14.45 10.85
N SER A 114 3.71 14.99 11.74
CA SER A 114 3.28 16.03 12.68
C SER A 114 3.00 17.35 11.95
N ALA A 115 2.32 18.28 12.62
CA ALA A 115 2.05 19.61 12.07
C ALA A 115 3.33 20.35 11.64
N ALA A 116 4.44 20.17 12.35
CA ALA A 116 5.73 20.79 12.02
C ALA A 116 6.44 20.14 10.80
N GLN A 117 6.09 18.90 10.48
CA GLN A 117 6.66 18.14 9.36
C GLN A 117 5.79 18.24 8.10
N LYS A 118 4.54 18.67 8.25
CA LYS A 118 3.57 18.79 7.16
C LYS A 118 4.10 19.71 6.06
N GLY A 119 4.05 19.23 4.82
CA GLY A 119 4.59 19.94 3.65
C GLY A 119 6.09 19.73 3.40
N HIS A 120 6.84 19.18 4.36
CA HIS A 120 8.27 18.89 4.20
C HIS A 120 8.56 17.39 4.11
N TRP A 121 7.88 16.57 4.90
CA TRP A 121 8.02 15.12 4.91
C TRP A 121 6.80 14.47 4.27
N ARG A 122 7.05 13.43 3.47
CA ARG A 122 5.99 12.66 2.82
C ARG A 122 6.43 11.22 2.53
N PRO A 123 5.49 10.27 2.39
CA PRO A 123 5.80 8.96 1.87
C PRO A 123 6.17 9.07 0.39
N GLY A 124 7.07 8.19 -0.05
CA GLY A 124 7.42 8.10 -1.46
C GLY A 124 8.21 6.84 -1.75
N ALA A 125 7.81 6.14 -2.78
CA ALA A 125 8.45 4.95 -3.33
C ALA A 125 7.57 4.39 -4.45
N TYR A 126 8.02 3.33 -5.12
CA TYR A 126 7.14 2.54 -5.98
C TYR A 126 6.26 1.60 -5.14
N GLN A 127 6.81 1.01 -4.08
CA GLN A 127 6.05 0.25 -3.08
C GLN A 127 6.17 0.97 -1.73
N VAL A 128 5.12 1.70 -1.39
CA VAL A 128 5.10 2.78 -0.39
C VAL A 128 5.02 2.29 1.06
N GLY A 129 4.99 0.99 1.30
CA GLY A 129 5.01 0.48 2.67
C GLY A 129 4.80 -1.01 2.79
N ALA A 130 4.99 -1.50 4.01
CA ALA A 130 4.73 -2.87 4.39
C ALA A 130 4.12 -2.92 5.80
N ILE A 131 3.27 -3.93 6.06
CA ILE A 131 2.64 -4.14 7.37
C ILE A 131 2.96 -5.56 7.87
N HIS A 132 3.46 -5.64 9.10
CA HIS A 132 3.46 -6.89 9.84
C HIS A 132 2.10 -7.04 10.53
N LYS A 133 1.28 -7.95 10.03
CA LYS A 133 -0.17 -8.05 10.39
C LYS A 133 -0.40 -8.38 11.86
N GLU A 134 0.38 -9.32 12.42
CA GLU A 134 0.21 -9.75 13.82
C GLU A 134 0.67 -8.68 14.82
N LEU A 135 1.78 -7.98 14.50
CA LEU A 135 2.31 -6.93 15.36
C LEU A 135 1.61 -5.58 15.17
N GLY A 136 0.80 -5.45 14.11
CA GLY A 136 0.18 -4.16 13.76
C GLY A 136 1.20 -3.06 13.48
N ARG A 137 2.36 -3.41 12.89
CA ARG A 137 3.40 -2.43 12.56
C ARG A 137 3.40 -2.07 11.10
N LEU A 138 3.34 -0.77 10.83
CA LEU A 138 3.46 -0.19 9.50
C LEU A 138 4.86 0.39 9.31
N TYR A 139 5.52 0.05 8.21
CA TYR A 139 6.82 0.56 7.78
C TYR A 139 6.62 1.36 6.50
N VAL A 140 7.12 2.60 6.48
CA VAL A 140 6.90 3.53 5.36
C VAL A 140 8.22 4.16 4.94
N PRO A 141 8.60 4.12 3.66
CA PRO A 141 9.71 4.90 3.14
C PRO A 141 9.29 6.37 3.08
N MET A 142 10.02 7.22 3.80
CA MET A 142 9.74 8.64 3.92
C MET A 142 10.92 9.47 3.41
N HIS A 143 10.63 10.63 2.83
CA HIS A 143 11.64 11.58 2.36
C HIS A 143 11.20 13.03 2.57
N GLU A 144 12.16 13.93 2.58
CA GLU A 144 11.89 15.36 2.44
C GLU A 144 11.64 15.69 0.97
N GLY A 145 10.51 16.34 0.68
CA GLY A 145 10.16 16.67 -0.70
C GLY A 145 8.88 17.47 -0.82
N GLY A 146 8.71 18.10 -1.96
CA GLY A 146 7.54 18.90 -2.34
C GLY A 146 6.54 18.15 -3.21
N GLU A 147 5.61 18.87 -3.79
CA GLU A 147 4.64 18.33 -4.74
C GLU A 147 5.35 17.62 -5.90
N GLY A 148 4.77 16.52 -6.38
CA GLY A 148 5.32 15.71 -7.48
C GLY A 148 6.39 14.70 -7.09
N THR A 149 6.87 14.68 -5.82
CA THR A 149 7.96 13.78 -5.38
C THR A 149 7.48 12.44 -4.80
N HIS A 150 6.22 12.08 -4.98
CA HIS A 150 5.62 10.84 -4.44
C HIS A 150 6.28 9.53 -4.95
N LYS A 151 7.04 9.59 -6.05
CA LYS A 151 7.82 8.46 -6.58
C LYS A 151 9.28 8.46 -6.13
N ASP A 152 9.74 9.52 -5.46
CA ASP A 152 11.09 9.57 -4.92
C ASP A 152 11.23 8.53 -3.82
N GLY A 153 12.38 7.84 -3.80
CA GLY A 153 12.65 6.84 -2.78
C GLY A 153 12.83 7.46 -1.39
N GLY A 154 12.49 6.69 -0.36
CA GLY A 154 12.63 7.09 1.04
C GLY A 154 14.09 7.24 1.47
N THR A 155 14.42 8.34 2.12
CA THR A 155 15.71 8.56 2.80
C THR A 155 15.71 8.02 4.22
N GLU A 156 14.53 7.74 4.75
CA GLU A 156 14.28 7.12 6.05
C GLU A 156 13.17 6.07 5.93
N ILE A 157 13.20 5.08 6.83
CA ILE A 157 12.08 4.18 7.08
C ILE A 157 11.44 4.60 8.40
N TRP A 158 10.17 5.02 8.35
CA TRP A 158 9.42 5.35 9.55
C TRP A 158 8.52 4.18 9.95
N VAL A 159 8.46 3.93 11.26
CA VAL A 159 7.74 2.79 11.83
C VAL A 159 6.63 3.30 12.73
N TYR A 160 5.43 2.76 12.54
CA TYR A 160 4.23 3.14 13.30
C TYR A 160 3.54 1.92 13.88
N ASP A 161 2.90 2.14 15.00
CA ASP A 161 1.93 1.23 15.59
C ASP A 161 0.54 1.59 15.06
N LEU A 162 -0.11 0.66 14.37
CA LEU A 162 -1.42 0.88 13.73
C LEU A 162 -2.57 1.05 14.73
N ALA A 163 -2.47 0.43 15.91
CA ALA A 163 -3.55 0.52 16.90
C ALA A 163 -3.53 1.85 17.68
N THR A 164 -2.33 2.40 17.91
CA THR A 164 -2.17 3.63 18.69
C THR A 164 -1.83 4.84 17.84
N HIS A 165 -1.55 4.65 16.55
CA HIS A 165 -1.09 5.64 15.57
C HIS A 165 0.23 6.33 15.96
N LYS A 166 0.99 5.73 16.88
CA LYS A 166 2.24 6.30 17.38
C LYS A 166 3.40 5.96 16.46
N GLN A 167 4.24 6.94 16.19
CA GLN A 167 5.54 6.71 15.58
C GLN A 167 6.45 6.00 16.61
N LEU A 168 6.92 4.81 16.24
CA LEU A 168 7.78 3.98 17.07
C LEU A 168 9.27 4.26 16.82
N ALA A 169 9.62 4.50 15.55
CA ALA A 169 11.01 4.72 15.15
C ALA A 169 11.11 5.47 13.81
N ARG A 170 12.33 6.00 13.57
CA ARG A 170 12.80 6.52 12.29
C ARG A 170 14.20 5.95 12.05
N TRP A 171 14.42 5.32 10.92
CA TRP A 171 15.69 4.70 10.55
C TRP A 171 16.28 5.38 9.31
N PRO A 172 17.27 6.29 9.47
CA PRO A 172 17.95 6.90 8.34
C PRO A 172 18.74 5.86 7.55
N VAL A 173 18.40 5.66 6.27
CA VAL A 173 19.03 4.58 5.47
C VAL A 173 20.46 4.91 5.09
N LYS A 174 20.80 6.17 4.96
CA LYS A 174 22.16 6.64 4.64
C LYS A 174 23.18 6.23 5.69
N SER A 175 22.79 6.13 6.97
CA SER A 175 23.68 5.68 8.05
C SER A 175 24.18 4.25 7.85
N HIS A 176 23.52 3.47 7.02
CA HIS A 176 23.85 2.10 6.66
C HIS A 176 24.52 1.97 5.27
N GLY A 177 24.90 3.09 4.65
CA GLY A 177 25.50 3.09 3.30
C GLY A 177 24.52 2.76 2.19
N LEU A 178 23.22 2.88 2.44
CA LEU A 178 22.17 2.60 1.47
C LEU A 178 21.76 3.86 0.70
N SER A 179 21.38 3.67 -0.56
CA SER A 179 20.68 4.68 -1.34
C SER A 179 19.20 4.73 -0.94
N LYS A 180 18.40 5.56 -1.60
CA LYS A 180 16.98 5.73 -1.29
C LYS A 180 16.20 4.41 -1.47
N VAL A 181 15.30 4.14 -0.54
CA VAL A 181 14.43 2.96 -0.54
C VAL A 181 13.26 3.16 -1.50
N VAL A 182 13.08 2.24 -2.43
CA VAL A 182 12.02 2.28 -3.45
C VAL A 182 10.95 1.21 -3.27
N ALA A 183 11.21 0.20 -2.45
CA ALA A 183 10.23 -0.83 -2.08
C ALA A 183 10.52 -1.40 -0.70
N LEU A 184 9.48 -1.74 0.04
CA LEU A 184 9.55 -2.41 1.34
C LEU A 184 8.67 -3.67 1.35
N GLN A 185 9.17 -4.70 2.04
CA GLN A 185 8.37 -5.87 2.41
C GLN A 185 8.82 -6.36 3.79
N VAL A 186 7.90 -6.94 4.56
CA VAL A 186 8.18 -7.50 5.89
C VAL A 186 7.72 -8.94 5.96
N SER A 187 8.55 -9.83 6.51
CA SER A 187 8.15 -11.21 6.80
C SER A 187 7.08 -11.24 7.90
N GLN A 188 6.26 -12.29 7.91
CA GLN A 188 5.12 -12.40 8.84
C GLN A 188 5.37 -13.39 9.98
N ASP A 189 6.62 -13.75 10.21
CA ASP A 189 7.03 -14.64 11.30
C ASP A 189 7.26 -13.89 12.63
N PRO A 190 7.39 -14.60 13.78
CA PRO A 190 7.56 -13.96 15.09
C PRO A 190 8.86 -13.18 15.29
N ALA A 191 9.90 -13.43 14.46
CA ALA A 191 11.15 -12.68 14.43
C ALA A 191 11.32 -11.96 13.09
N PRO A 192 10.47 -10.95 12.81
CA PRO A 192 10.29 -10.46 11.46
C PRO A 192 11.52 -9.73 10.92
N LEU A 193 11.75 -9.93 9.63
CA LEU A 193 12.74 -9.22 8.84
C LEU A 193 12.05 -8.21 7.92
N LEU A 194 12.60 -7.00 7.86
CA LEU A 194 12.19 -5.99 6.90
C LEU A 194 13.19 -5.99 5.73
N PHE A 195 12.67 -6.14 4.54
CA PHE A 195 13.42 -6.09 3.29
C PHE A 195 13.20 -4.74 2.63
N ALA A 196 14.29 -4.08 2.27
CA ALA A 196 14.27 -2.78 1.62
C ALA A 196 15.08 -2.83 0.32
N ALA A 197 14.41 -2.70 -0.81
CA ALA A 197 15.07 -2.51 -2.09
C ALA A 197 15.35 -1.03 -2.32
N THR A 198 16.53 -0.73 -2.88
CA THR A 198 16.98 0.65 -3.11
C THR A 198 17.08 0.99 -4.60
N GLU A 199 17.12 2.27 -4.92
CA GLU A 199 17.25 2.76 -6.30
C GLU A 199 18.53 2.31 -7.01
N THR A 200 19.57 1.92 -6.26
CA THR A 200 20.85 1.39 -6.78
C THR A 200 20.94 -0.14 -6.74
N ALA A 201 19.79 -0.82 -6.74
CA ALA A 201 19.68 -2.28 -6.79
C ALA A 201 20.34 -3.02 -5.59
N GLN A 202 20.38 -2.39 -4.42
CA GLN A 202 20.71 -3.04 -3.17
C GLN A 202 19.44 -3.64 -2.56
N LEU A 203 19.54 -4.81 -1.93
CA LEU A 203 18.50 -5.38 -1.06
C LEU A 203 19.06 -5.44 0.36
N ALA A 204 18.57 -4.57 1.20
CA ALA A 204 18.93 -4.54 2.61
C ALA A 204 17.92 -5.33 3.44
N THR A 205 18.42 -6.10 4.40
CA THR A 205 17.61 -6.85 5.35
C THR A 205 17.84 -6.28 6.75
N PHE A 206 16.77 -5.83 7.38
CA PHE A 206 16.80 -5.32 8.76
C PHE A 206 16.05 -6.27 9.69
N ASP A 207 16.44 -6.26 10.95
CA ASP A 207 15.58 -6.72 12.03
C ASP A 207 14.40 -5.73 12.13
N ALA A 208 13.20 -6.21 11.90
CA ALA A 208 12.03 -5.34 11.79
C ALA A 208 11.58 -4.72 13.12
N LEU A 209 12.04 -5.25 14.26
CA LEU A 209 11.71 -4.73 15.59
C LEU A 209 12.66 -3.61 16.01
N SER A 210 13.95 -3.79 15.76
CA SER A 210 15.00 -2.88 16.23
C SER A 210 15.54 -1.93 15.16
N GLY A 211 15.33 -2.22 13.87
CA GLY A 211 15.95 -1.50 12.76
C GLY A 211 17.42 -1.81 12.55
N GLN A 212 17.96 -2.84 13.24
CA GLN A 212 19.35 -3.23 13.05
C GLN A 212 19.53 -3.83 11.65
N LEU A 213 20.46 -3.28 10.87
CA LEU A 213 20.85 -3.84 9.59
C LEU A 213 21.49 -5.22 9.81
N ARG A 214 21.00 -6.24 9.13
CA ARG A 214 21.48 -7.62 9.19
C ARG A 214 22.34 -7.99 7.99
N HIS A 215 21.93 -7.56 6.80
CA HIS A 215 22.59 -7.93 5.57
C HIS A 215 22.30 -6.93 4.46
N VAL A 216 23.21 -6.80 3.51
CA VAL A 216 23.00 -6.05 2.25
C VAL A 216 23.51 -6.92 1.11
N GLU A 217 22.62 -7.24 0.18
CA GLU A 217 22.96 -7.82 -1.12
C GLU A 217 22.96 -6.73 -2.18
N THR A 218 23.89 -6.83 -3.13
CA THR A 218 24.04 -5.84 -4.20
C THR A 218 23.72 -6.45 -5.55
N HIS A 219 23.25 -5.61 -6.48
CA HIS A 219 22.94 -6.04 -7.86
C HIS A 219 21.85 -7.12 -7.96
N VAL A 220 20.87 -7.10 -7.04
CA VAL A 220 19.78 -8.08 -7.00
C VAL A 220 18.81 -7.95 -8.19
N ALA A 221 18.76 -6.79 -8.83
CA ALA A 221 17.93 -6.51 -10.00
C ALA A 221 18.50 -5.31 -10.76
N GLN A 222 18.06 -5.09 -12.01
CA GLN A 222 18.41 -3.86 -12.75
C GLN A 222 17.61 -2.65 -12.24
N THR A 223 16.31 -2.85 -12.01
CA THR A 223 15.39 -1.81 -11.51
C THR A 223 14.38 -2.45 -10.57
N PRO A 224 14.65 -2.49 -9.26
CA PRO A 224 13.71 -3.07 -8.31
C PRO A 224 12.52 -2.12 -8.10
N TRP A 225 11.30 -2.61 -8.33
CA TRP A 225 10.07 -1.82 -8.16
C TRP A 225 9.20 -2.34 -7.03
N MET A 226 9.26 -3.64 -6.78
CA MET A 226 8.37 -4.32 -5.86
C MET A 226 9.05 -5.53 -5.25
N LEU A 227 8.74 -5.78 -3.99
CA LEU A 227 9.07 -6.99 -3.26
C LEU A 227 7.77 -7.75 -2.98
N LEU A 228 7.71 -9.02 -3.32
CA LEU A 228 6.56 -9.88 -3.03
C LEU A 228 6.96 -10.93 -1.99
N ASN A 229 6.09 -11.17 -1.03
CA ASN A 229 6.17 -12.36 -0.20
C ASN A 229 5.55 -13.54 -0.96
N PRO A 230 6.17 -14.71 -0.93
CA PRO A 230 5.58 -15.94 -1.46
C PRO A 230 4.33 -16.37 -0.70
#